data_b3874abe34f588532cef73156527ed5f
#
_entry.id   b3874abe34f588532cef73156527ed5f
#
_cell.length_a   1.000
_cell.length_b   1.000
_cell.length_c   1.000
_cell.angle_alpha   90.00
_cell.angle_beta   90.00
_cell.angle_gamma   90.00
#
_symmetry.space_group_name_H-M   'P 1'
#
loop_
_entity.id
_entity.type
_entity.pdbx_description
1 polymer ?
#
loop_
_entity_poly.entity_id
_entity_poly.type
_entity_poly.pdbx_seq_one_letter_code
_entity_poly.pdbx_strand_id
1 'polypeptide(L)'
;MRFVTCRLPDGVEDPAILSQDGTQVWPLSWLGLSYETLSGAIPFLTPQVRAGLQLAIAGIPALPVDAVQLQSPIPCPAQDVVCLGINYMAHSDEAEKYSADAFATKHQDAIYFSKRVSRAVPDGGFIEAHTDLVQK
;
A
#
# COMPACT_ATOMS: atom_id res chain seq x y z
N MET A 1 -12.14 9.22 -3.65
CA MET A 1 -12.39 7.80 -3.39
C MET A 1 -11.06 7.17 -3.00
N ARG A 2 -11.00 6.41 -1.91
CA ARG A 2 -9.80 5.70 -1.44
C ARG A 2 -10.01 4.21 -1.66
N PHE A 3 -9.05 3.55 -2.31
CA PHE A 3 -9.05 2.11 -2.49
C PHE A 3 -8.06 1.47 -1.51
N VAL A 4 -8.45 0.35 -0.94
CA VAL A 4 -7.70 -0.44 0.02
C VAL A 4 -7.79 -1.92 -0.35
N THR A 5 -6.97 -2.75 0.27
CA THR A 5 -7.18 -4.19 0.33
C THR A 5 -7.58 -4.54 1.76
N CYS A 6 -8.64 -5.28 1.95
CA CYS A 6 -9.06 -5.75 3.26
C CYS A 6 -9.22 -7.27 3.27
N ARG A 7 -8.95 -7.88 4.43
CA ARG A 7 -9.30 -9.27 4.69
C ARG A 7 -10.64 -9.31 5.40
N LEU A 8 -11.58 -9.98 4.77
CA LEU A 8 -12.93 -10.19 5.26
C LEU A 8 -12.96 -11.21 6.43
N PRO A 9 -14.07 -11.30 7.19
CA PRO A 9 -14.18 -12.24 8.30
C PRO A 9 -14.03 -13.72 7.91
N ASP A 10 -14.33 -14.07 6.66
CA ASP A 10 -14.12 -15.41 6.09
C ASP A 10 -12.65 -15.69 5.68
N GLY A 11 -11.76 -14.71 5.84
CA GLY A 11 -10.35 -14.81 5.51
C GLY A 11 -10.00 -14.42 4.06
N VAL A 12 -10.97 -14.14 3.22
CA VAL A 12 -10.76 -13.71 1.84
C VAL A 12 -10.23 -12.28 1.79
N GLU A 13 -9.21 -12.04 0.98
CA GLU A 13 -8.74 -10.68 0.69
C GLU A 13 -9.49 -10.12 -0.52
N ASP A 14 -10.04 -8.92 -0.37
CA ASP A 14 -10.79 -8.24 -1.41
C ASP A 14 -10.32 -6.78 -1.53
N PRO A 15 -10.09 -6.28 -2.74
CA PRO A 15 -10.02 -4.84 -2.95
C PRO A 15 -11.32 -4.17 -2.52
N ALA A 16 -11.22 -3.03 -1.86
CA ALA A 16 -12.39 -2.36 -1.30
C ALA A 16 -12.29 -0.84 -1.44
N ILE A 17 -13.42 -0.18 -1.27
CA ILE A 17 -13.50 1.28 -1.11
C ILE A 17 -13.56 1.56 0.40
N LEU A 18 -12.69 2.45 0.87
CA LEU A 18 -12.71 2.99 2.22
C LEU A 18 -13.43 4.33 2.24
N SER A 19 -14.35 4.54 3.17
CA SER A 19 -15.04 5.81 3.38
C SER A 19 -14.06 6.95 3.66
N GLN A 20 -14.50 8.19 3.48
CA GLN A 20 -13.63 9.34 3.64
C GLN A 20 -13.19 9.55 5.09
N ASP A 21 -14.06 9.25 6.03
CA ASP A 21 -13.79 9.27 7.47
C ASP A 21 -13.01 8.05 7.98
N GLY A 22 -12.85 7.01 7.16
CA GLY A 22 -12.09 5.80 7.49
C GLY A 22 -12.85 4.79 8.35
N THR A 23 -14.18 4.94 8.48
CA THR A 23 -14.98 4.11 9.39
C THR A 23 -15.67 2.94 8.72
N GLN A 24 -15.80 2.97 7.38
CA GLN A 24 -16.56 1.99 6.61
C GLN A 24 -15.82 1.52 5.38
N VAL A 25 -16.07 0.27 4.98
CA VAL A 25 -15.52 -0.32 3.75
C VAL A 25 -16.61 -1.00 2.92
N TRP A 26 -16.45 -0.94 1.59
CA TRP A 26 -17.26 -1.66 0.61
C TRP A 26 -16.33 -2.54 -0.23
N PRO A 27 -16.36 -3.88 -0.05
CA PRO A 27 -15.65 -4.79 -0.95
C PRO A 27 -16.06 -4.58 -2.41
N LEU A 28 -15.11 -4.59 -3.33
CA LEU A 28 -15.44 -4.40 -4.76
C LEU A 28 -16.29 -5.55 -5.30
N SER A 29 -16.13 -6.76 -4.76
CA SER A 29 -16.98 -7.91 -5.10
C SER A 29 -18.45 -7.66 -4.82
N TRP A 30 -18.80 -6.95 -3.74
CA TRP A 30 -20.17 -6.57 -3.41
C TRP A 30 -20.75 -5.52 -4.37
N LEU A 31 -19.88 -4.79 -5.04
CA LEU A 31 -20.23 -3.78 -6.03
C LEU A 31 -20.26 -4.34 -7.46
N GLY A 32 -20.16 -5.68 -7.59
CA GLY A 32 -20.17 -6.38 -8.88
C GLY A 32 -18.83 -6.35 -9.63
N LEU A 33 -17.72 -5.98 -8.95
CA LEU A 33 -16.38 -5.95 -9.51
C LEU A 33 -15.50 -7.01 -8.82
N SER A 34 -15.34 -8.16 -9.46
CA SER A 34 -14.52 -9.25 -8.92
C SER A 34 -13.09 -9.16 -9.44
N TYR A 35 -12.18 -8.68 -8.60
CA TYR A 35 -10.74 -8.65 -8.85
C TYR A 35 -10.02 -9.35 -7.70
N GLU A 36 -9.08 -10.23 -8.01
CA GLU A 36 -8.27 -10.92 -7.00
C GLU A 36 -7.37 -9.95 -6.22
N THR A 37 -6.94 -8.87 -6.85
CA THR A 37 -6.02 -7.89 -6.25
C THR A 37 -6.36 -6.47 -6.68
N LEU A 38 -5.99 -5.51 -5.83
CA LEU A 38 -6.12 -4.10 -6.20
C LEU A 38 -5.26 -3.74 -7.42
N SER A 39 -4.08 -4.33 -7.57
CA SER A 39 -3.24 -4.16 -8.77
C SER A 39 -3.97 -4.57 -10.05
N GLY A 40 -4.73 -5.66 -10.00
CA GLY A 40 -5.55 -6.11 -11.11
C GLY A 40 -6.73 -5.18 -11.41
N ALA A 41 -7.28 -4.53 -10.36
CA ALA A 41 -8.39 -3.60 -10.52
C ALA A 41 -7.96 -2.24 -11.10
N ILE A 42 -6.78 -1.72 -10.73
CA ILE A 42 -6.31 -0.37 -11.07
C ILE A 42 -6.50 0.00 -12.54
N PRO A 43 -6.12 -0.82 -13.53
CA PRO A 43 -6.25 -0.47 -14.95
C PRO A 43 -7.70 -0.21 -15.39
N PHE A 44 -8.67 -0.78 -14.67
CA PHE A 44 -10.09 -0.70 -14.97
C PHE A 44 -10.85 0.37 -14.18
N LEU A 45 -10.22 0.96 -13.16
CA LEU A 45 -10.79 2.01 -12.32
C LEU A 45 -10.76 3.37 -13.03
N THR A 46 -11.37 3.43 -14.23
CA THR A 46 -11.50 4.65 -15.01
C THR A 46 -12.33 5.72 -14.28
N PRO A 47 -12.28 7.00 -14.69
CA PRO A 47 -13.13 8.03 -14.09
C PRO A 47 -14.63 7.66 -14.12
N GLN A 48 -15.09 7.03 -15.20
CA GLN A 48 -16.49 6.58 -15.36
C GLN A 48 -16.84 5.48 -14.36
N VAL A 49 -15.97 4.47 -14.22
CA VAL A 49 -16.17 3.38 -13.25
C VAL A 49 -16.18 3.95 -11.82
N ARG A 50 -15.26 4.85 -11.49
CA ARG A 50 -15.22 5.48 -10.16
C ARG A 50 -16.46 6.32 -9.87
N ALA A 51 -17.01 7.02 -10.86
CA ALA A 51 -18.26 7.75 -10.73
C ALA A 51 -19.45 6.78 -10.47
N GLY A 52 -19.52 5.68 -11.20
CA GLY A 52 -20.52 4.62 -10.98
C GLY A 52 -20.42 4.01 -9.57
N LEU A 53 -19.20 3.70 -9.11
CA LEU A 53 -18.96 3.20 -7.77
C LEU A 53 -19.40 4.20 -6.68
N GLN A 54 -19.16 5.49 -6.89
CA GLN A 54 -19.59 6.54 -5.95
C GLN A 54 -21.12 6.57 -5.78
N LEU A 55 -21.87 6.28 -6.85
CA LEU A 55 -23.33 6.16 -6.79
C LEU A 55 -23.74 4.84 -6.13
N ALA A 56 -23.07 3.74 -6.46
CA ALA A 56 -23.41 2.41 -5.96
C ALA A 56 -23.28 2.28 -4.44
N ILE A 57 -22.20 2.83 -3.85
CA ILE A 57 -21.96 2.78 -2.40
C ILE A 57 -23.07 3.49 -1.59
N ALA A 58 -23.80 4.44 -2.18
CA ALA A 58 -24.90 5.11 -1.49
C ALA A 58 -26.11 4.19 -1.24
N GLY A 59 -26.24 3.12 -2.01
CA GLY A 59 -27.35 2.16 -1.92
C GLY A 59 -26.99 0.79 -1.33
N ILE A 60 -25.73 0.57 -0.98
CA ILE A 60 -25.24 -0.73 -0.50
C ILE A 60 -24.73 -0.59 0.94
N PRO A 61 -25.15 -1.46 1.87
CA PRO A 61 -24.63 -1.45 3.23
C PRO A 61 -23.10 -1.62 3.25
N ALA A 62 -22.43 -0.82 4.07
CA ALA A 62 -21.00 -0.95 4.31
C ALA A 62 -20.69 -1.94 5.44
N LEU A 63 -19.49 -2.47 5.45
CA LEU A 63 -18.92 -3.09 6.64
C LEU A 63 -18.26 -2.01 7.50
N PRO A 64 -18.37 -2.06 8.84
CA PRO A 64 -17.51 -1.29 9.72
C PRO A 64 -16.05 -1.66 9.48
N VAL A 65 -15.14 -0.68 9.56
CA VAL A 65 -13.70 -0.93 9.33
C VAL A 65 -13.10 -1.89 10.35
N ASP A 66 -13.62 -1.91 11.56
CA ASP A 66 -13.21 -2.82 12.65
C ASP A 66 -13.71 -4.28 12.46
N ALA A 67 -14.65 -4.51 11.55
CA ALA A 67 -15.10 -5.85 11.16
C ALA A 67 -14.16 -6.51 10.12
N VAL A 68 -13.17 -5.80 9.60
CA VAL A 68 -12.20 -6.30 8.61
C VAL A 68 -10.78 -5.99 9.06
N GLN A 69 -9.80 -6.69 8.49
CA GLN A 69 -8.40 -6.35 8.66
C GLN A 69 -7.89 -5.61 7.43
N LEU A 70 -7.53 -4.33 7.59
CA LEU A 70 -6.88 -3.59 6.52
C LEU A 70 -5.50 -4.18 6.25
N GLN A 71 -5.22 -4.42 4.98
CA GLN A 71 -3.94 -4.89 4.48
C GLN A 71 -3.17 -3.73 3.87
N SER A 72 -1.89 -3.96 3.52
CA SER A 72 -1.23 -3.08 2.56
C SER A 72 -2.11 -2.95 1.30
N PRO A 73 -2.22 -1.77 0.67
CA PRO A 73 -3.04 -1.62 -0.54
C PRO A 73 -2.68 -2.62 -1.65
N ILE A 74 -1.39 -2.93 -1.77
CA ILE A 74 -0.87 -3.98 -2.66
C ILE A 74 -0.04 -4.94 -1.80
N PRO A 75 -0.67 -5.98 -1.21
CA PRO A 75 0.03 -6.89 -0.30
C PRO A 75 1.17 -7.64 -0.96
N CYS A 76 0.96 -8.13 -2.17
CA CYS A 76 1.94 -8.88 -2.93
C CYS A 76 2.15 -8.18 -4.28
N PRO A 77 3.16 -7.30 -4.42
CA PRO A 77 3.47 -6.66 -5.68
C PRO A 77 3.87 -7.71 -6.74
N ALA A 78 3.41 -7.52 -7.98
CA ALA A 78 3.77 -8.41 -9.09
C ALA A 78 5.24 -8.26 -9.52
N GLN A 79 5.86 -7.13 -9.16
CA GLN A 79 7.25 -6.79 -9.47
C GLN A 79 7.93 -6.20 -8.25
N ASP A 80 9.26 -6.13 -8.26
CA ASP A 80 10.03 -5.46 -7.23
C ASP A 80 9.60 -3.97 -7.11
N VAL A 81 9.63 -3.46 -5.88
CA VAL A 81 9.37 -2.04 -5.62
C VAL A 81 10.61 -1.23 -5.98
N VAL A 82 10.46 -0.32 -6.93
CA VAL A 82 11.53 0.63 -7.27
C VAL A 82 11.54 1.76 -6.25
N CYS A 83 12.68 1.96 -5.62
CA CYS A 83 12.89 2.97 -4.60
C CYS A 83 13.83 4.05 -5.10
N LEU A 84 13.65 5.28 -4.59
CA LEU A 84 14.57 6.40 -4.81
C LEU A 84 15.44 6.55 -3.57
N GLY A 85 16.76 6.51 -3.77
CA GLY A 85 17.75 6.79 -2.71
C GLY A 85 18.01 8.29 -2.59
N ILE A 86 18.24 8.76 -1.37
CA ILE A 86 18.64 10.16 -1.06
C ILE A 86 17.73 11.18 -1.77
N ASN A 87 16.43 11.08 -1.54
CA ASN A 87 15.42 11.82 -2.30
C ASN A 87 15.14 13.25 -1.77
N TYR A 88 15.59 13.60 -0.57
CA TYR A 88 15.36 14.91 0.04
C TYR A 88 16.55 15.35 0.93
N MET A 89 16.71 16.67 1.11
CA MET A 89 17.88 17.27 1.76
C MET A 89 18.17 16.68 3.16
N ALA A 90 17.16 16.52 4.01
CA ALA A 90 17.35 15.95 5.34
C ALA A 90 17.91 14.50 5.30
N HIS A 91 17.56 13.72 4.29
CA HIS A 91 18.08 12.38 4.07
C HIS A 91 19.54 12.42 3.60
N SER A 92 19.92 13.41 2.77
CA SER A 92 21.31 13.66 2.38
C SER A 92 22.16 14.01 3.61
N ASP A 93 21.70 14.95 4.44
CA ASP A 93 22.39 15.37 5.66
C ASP A 93 22.56 14.23 6.66
N GLU A 94 21.59 13.32 6.74
CA GLU A 94 21.65 12.12 7.57
C GLU A 94 22.67 11.11 7.00
N ALA A 95 22.65 10.87 5.71
CA ALA A 95 23.55 9.92 5.05
C ALA A 95 25.04 10.37 5.17
N GLU A 96 25.32 11.66 5.08
CA GLU A 96 26.66 12.21 5.29
C GLU A 96 27.21 11.93 6.70
N LYS A 97 26.36 11.88 7.72
CA LYS A 97 26.75 11.55 9.11
C LYS A 97 27.20 10.10 9.28
N TYR A 98 26.65 9.18 8.47
CA TYR A 98 26.96 7.75 8.58
C TYR A 98 28.11 7.30 7.70
N SER A 99 28.40 7.97 6.60
CA SER A 99 29.50 7.63 5.70
C SER A 99 29.88 8.82 4.82
N ALA A 100 30.75 9.70 5.34
CA ALA A 100 31.23 10.86 4.63
C ALA A 100 31.90 10.50 3.27
N ASP A 101 32.63 9.37 3.21
CA ASP A 101 33.36 8.98 1.99
C ASP A 101 32.42 8.40 0.91
N ALA A 102 31.33 7.73 1.27
CA ALA A 102 30.43 7.10 0.32
C ALA A 102 29.39 8.08 -0.26
N PHE A 103 29.06 9.15 0.48
CA PHE A 103 27.99 10.09 0.14
C PHE A 103 28.44 11.54 -0.04
N ALA A 104 29.76 11.80 0.07
CA ALA A 104 30.35 13.15 -0.09
C ALA A 104 30.26 13.71 -1.52
N THR A 105 29.99 12.86 -2.51
CA THR A 105 29.78 13.31 -3.89
C THR A 105 28.30 13.69 -4.04
N LYS A 106 28.01 14.98 -4.29
CA LYS A 106 26.66 15.38 -4.71
C LYS A 106 26.32 14.63 -5.99
N HIS A 107 25.47 13.62 -5.87
CA HIS A 107 24.96 12.89 -7.03
C HIS A 107 24.09 13.85 -7.85
N GLN A 108 24.47 14.07 -9.11
CA GLN A 108 23.67 14.85 -10.05
C GLN A 108 22.47 14.04 -10.57
N ASP A 109 22.57 12.70 -10.49
CA ASP A 109 21.57 11.77 -11.00
C ASP A 109 20.81 11.12 -9.85
N ALA A 110 19.55 10.80 -10.11
CA ALA A 110 18.70 10.07 -9.16
C ALA A 110 19.21 8.64 -8.98
N ILE A 111 19.37 8.22 -7.72
CA ILE A 111 19.79 6.85 -7.37
C ILE A 111 18.54 5.99 -7.26
N TYR A 112 18.42 4.96 -8.10
CA TYR A 112 17.36 3.99 -8.03
C TYR A 112 17.87 2.66 -7.47
N PHE A 113 17.07 2.02 -6.63
CA PHE A 113 17.31 0.66 -6.18
C PHE A 113 16.01 -0.10 -6.06
N SER A 114 16.07 -1.43 -6.11
CA SER A 114 14.89 -2.27 -5.98
C SER A 114 14.82 -2.91 -4.60
N LYS A 115 13.59 -3.11 -4.11
CA LYS A 115 13.30 -3.96 -2.96
C LYS A 115 12.39 -5.10 -3.39
N ARG A 116 12.84 -6.32 -3.16
CA ARG A 116 11.99 -7.47 -3.33
C ARG A 116 11.02 -7.57 -2.17
N VAL A 117 9.73 -7.63 -2.49
CA VAL A 117 8.66 -7.72 -1.50
C VAL A 117 7.84 -8.97 -1.81
N SER A 118 7.91 -9.98 -0.96
CA SER A 118 7.04 -11.16 -1.06
C SER A 118 5.64 -10.84 -0.57
N ARG A 119 5.55 -10.13 0.57
CA ARG A 119 4.30 -9.58 1.12
C ARG A 119 4.61 -8.35 1.95
N ALA A 120 3.86 -7.28 1.74
CA ALA A 120 3.95 -6.06 2.53
C ALA A 120 3.23 -6.23 3.88
N VAL A 121 3.76 -5.60 4.91
CA VAL A 121 3.17 -5.60 6.25
C VAL A 121 1.81 -4.90 6.20
N PRO A 122 0.75 -5.50 6.82
CA PRO A 122 -0.57 -4.88 6.88
C PRO A 122 -0.59 -3.67 7.81
N ASP A 123 -1.69 -2.92 7.77
CA ASP A 123 -1.95 -1.84 8.73
C ASP A 123 -1.96 -2.37 10.16
N GLY A 124 -1.28 -1.67 11.07
CA GLY A 124 -1.08 -2.10 12.46
C GLY A 124 -0.17 -3.32 12.65
N GLY A 125 0.45 -3.82 11.57
CA GLY A 125 1.39 -4.95 11.63
C GLY A 125 2.76 -4.55 12.18
N PHE A 126 3.55 -5.56 12.58
CA PHE A 126 4.89 -5.37 13.15
C PHE A 126 5.96 -5.58 12.07
N ILE A 127 7.01 -4.77 12.13
CA ILE A 127 8.24 -4.99 11.39
C ILE A 127 9.17 -5.83 12.26
N GLU A 128 9.58 -6.99 11.76
CA GLU A 128 10.50 -7.87 12.48
C GLU A 128 11.90 -7.24 12.52
N ALA A 129 12.42 -7.06 13.70
CA ALA A 129 13.73 -6.40 13.91
C ALA A 129 14.91 -7.35 13.74
N HIS A 130 14.69 -8.68 13.63
CA HIS A 130 15.72 -9.72 13.49
C HIS A 130 16.87 -9.57 14.50
N THR A 131 16.54 -9.29 15.76
CA THR A 131 17.53 -9.05 16.82
C THR A 131 18.38 -10.27 17.14
N ASP A 132 17.96 -11.45 16.70
CA ASP A 132 18.72 -12.70 16.73
C ASP A 132 19.86 -12.76 15.70
N LEU A 133 19.75 -11.99 14.60
CA LEU A 133 20.70 -11.96 13.50
C LEU A 133 21.53 -10.67 13.45
N VAL A 134 20.95 -9.56 13.91
CA VAL A 134 21.58 -8.23 13.83
C VAL A 134 22.04 -7.82 15.23
N GLN A 135 23.35 -7.77 15.42
CA GLN A 135 23.96 -7.12 16.59
C GLN A 135 24.15 -5.64 16.28
N LYS A 136 23.68 -4.77 17.17
CA LYS A 136 23.96 -3.34 17.09
C LYS A 136 25.40 -3.04 17.39
#